data_fc9a1e8ea51c5b97734a20308263c341
#
_entry.id   fc9a1e8ea51c5b97734a20308263c341
#
_cell.length_a   1.000
_cell.length_b   1.000
_cell.length_c   1.000
_cell.angle_alpha   90.00
_cell.angle_beta   90.00
_cell.angle_gamma   90.00
#
_symmetry.space_group_name_H-M   'P 1'
#
loop_
_entity.id
_entity.type
_entity.pdbx_description
1 polymer ?
#
loop_
_entity_poly.entity_id
_entity_poly.type
_entity_poly.pdbx_seq_one_letter_code
_entity_poly.pdbx_strand_id
1 'polypeptide(L)'
;MSENRKLLEMNVPMWFDGKSINEALFCEDFLRTRQIIFANGAFFTPDGRVTDDLPLRGEIFEELKYCAVNNIPRKISNIIEIMKLAAHVEDFPPGQ
;
A
#
# COMPACT_ATOMS: atom_id res chain seq x y z
N MET A 1 -4.10 -3.04 -31.58
CA MET A 1 -3.49 -4.28 -31.46
C MET A 1 -3.59 -4.88 -30.10
N SER A 2 -3.77 -6.13 -30.10
CA SER A 2 -3.96 -6.80 -28.82
C SER A 2 -2.70 -6.76 -27.99
N GLU A 3 -1.56 -6.73 -28.60
CA GLU A 3 -0.33 -6.69 -27.82
C GLU A 3 -0.18 -5.38 -27.08
N ASN A 4 -0.50 -4.28 -27.73
CA ASN A 4 -0.45 -3.00 -27.07
C ASN A 4 -1.42 -2.96 -25.92
N ARG A 5 -2.62 -3.49 -26.16
CA ARG A 5 -3.60 -3.52 -25.11
C ARG A 5 -3.11 -4.36 -23.94
N LYS A 6 -2.46 -5.47 -24.26
CA LYS A 6 -1.96 -6.33 -23.21
C LYS A 6 -0.92 -5.63 -22.37
N LEU A 7 -0.04 -4.88 -22.99
CA LEU A 7 0.95 -4.13 -22.26
C LEU A 7 0.30 -3.11 -21.35
N LEU A 8 -0.72 -2.42 -21.86
CA LEU A 8 -1.43 -1.46 -21.03
C LEU A 8 -2.09 -2.12 -19.86
N GLU A 9 -2.67 -3.30 -20.08
CA GLU A 9 -3.31 -4.02 -19.01
C GLU A 9 -2.31 -4.44 -17.96
N MET A 10 -1.13 -4.82 -18.39
CA MET A 10 -0.10 -5.22 -17.46
C MET A 10 0.39 -4.05 -16.61
N ASN A 11 0.21 -2.84 -17.12
CA ASN A 11 0.59 -1.66 -16.36
C ASN A 11 -0.50 -1.20 -15.41
N VAL A 12 -1.66 -1.82 -15.48
CA VAL A 12 -2.75 -1.48 -14.57
C VAL A 12 -2.60 -2.33 -13.32
N PRO A 13 -2.50 -1.71 -12.15
CA PRO A 13 -2.37 -2.49 -10.91
C PRO A 13 -3.58 -3.38 -10.69
N MET A 14 -3.34 -4.52 -10.07
CA MET A 14 -4.41 -5.48 -9.82
C MET A 14 -5.48 -4.91 -8.88
N TRP A 15 -5.14 -3.90 -8.10
CA TRP A 15 -6.08 -3.30 -7.16
C TRP A 15 -6.91 -2.18 -7.79
N PHE A 16 -6.75 -1.91 -9.06
CA PHE A 16 -7.46 -0.86 -9.76
C PHE A 16 -8.23 -1.46 -10.92
N ASP A 17 -9.55 -1.18 -10.97
CA ASP A 17 -10.40 -1.78 -12.00
C ASP A 17 -10.71 -0.80 -13.14
N GLY A 18 -10.05 0.35 -13.15
CA GLY A 18 -10.29 1.35 -14.18
C GLY A 18 -11.17 2.49 -13.70
N LYS A 19 -11.85 2.33 -12.59
CA LYS A 19 -12.73 3.34 -12.04
C LYS A 19 -12.44 3.60 -10.57
N SER A 20 -12.22 2.53 -9.83
CA SER A 20 -12.03 2.64 -8.40
C SER A 20 -10.94 1.69 -7.96
N ILE A 21 -10.50 1.85 -6.74
CA ILE A 21 -9.47 0.98 -6.20
C ILE A 21 -10.07 0.05 -5.16
N ASN A 22 -9.46 -1.12 -5.05
CA ASN A 22 -9.76 -2.05 -3.98
C ASN A 22 -8.69 -1.81 -2.92
N GLU A 23 -9.06 -1.16 -1.84
CA GLU A 23 -8.09 -0.74 -0.83
C GLU A 23 -7.42 -1.93 -0.16
N ALA A 24 -8.16 -3.00 0.03
CA ALA A 24 -7.57 -4.20 0.65
C ALA A 24 -6.50 -4.82 -0.24
N LEU A 25 -6.79 -4.94 -1.54
CA LEU A 25 -5.80 -5.46 -2.47
C LEU A 25 -4.60 -4.53 -2.60
N PHE A 26 -4.86 -3.23 -2.58
CA PHE A 26 -3.77 -2.27 -2.59
C PHE A 26 -2.84 -2.50 -1.41
N CYS A 27 -3.43 -2.68 -0.23
CA CYS A 27 -2.64 -2.89 0.97
C CYS A 27 -1.81 -4.16 0.87
N GLU A 28 -2.41 -5.24 0.41
CA GLU A 28 -1.68 -6.50 0.29
C GLU A 28 -0.48 -6.35 -0.62
N ASP A 29 -0.69 -5.71 -1.77
CA ASP A 29 0.40 -5.53 -2.72
C ASP A 29 1.47 -4.61 -2.16
N PHE A 30 1.04 -3.50 -1.58
CA PHE A 30 1.97 -2.51 -1.04
C PHE A 30 2.81 -3.10 0.08
N LEU A 31 2.17 -3.80 1.02
CA LEU A 31 2.87 -4.40 2.14
C LEU A 31 3.86 -5.47 1.69
N ARG A 32 3.43 -6.28 0.73
CA ARG A 32 4.26 -7.37 0.25
C ARG A 32 5.48 -6.86 -0.49
N THR A 33 5.27 -5.91 -1.39
CA THR A 33 6.39 -5.43 -2.21
C THR A 33 7.38 -4.64 -1.39
N ARG A 34 6.95 -4.03 -0.30
CA ARG A 34 7.84 -3.22 0.54
C ARG A 34 8.22 -3.92 1.83
N GLN A 35 7.68 -5.13 2.05
CA GLN A 35 8.02 -5.93 3.22
C GLN A 35 7.76 -5.16 4.51
N ILE A 36 6.56 -4.61 4.61
CA ILE A 36 6.18 -3.80 5.76
C ILE A 36 5.40 -4.65 6.75
N ILE A 37 5.71 -4.53 8.03
CA ILE A 37 4.92 -5.14 9.10
C ILE A 37 4.53 -4.04 10.09
N PHE A 38 3.52 -4.34 10.89
CA PHE A 38 3.06 -3.43 11.93
C PHE A 38 3.11 -4.18 13.26
N ALA A 39 3.89 -3.67 14.19
CA ALA A 39 4.07 -4.31 15.48
C ALA A 39 4.36 -3.23 16.51
N ASN A 40 3.90 -3.46 17.74
CA ASN A 40 4.18 -2.57 18.85
C ASN A 40 3.81 -1.12 18.55
N GLY A 41 2.74 -0.95 17.78
CA GLY A 41 2.23 0.38 17.48
C GLY A 41 2.98 1.14 16.41
N ALA A 42 3.85 0.48 15.66
CA ALA A 42 4.64 1.14 14.63
C ALA A 42 4.80 0.26 13.42
N PHE A 43 5.02 0.88 12.27
CA PHE A 43 5.39 0.15 11.07
C PHE A 43 6.88 -0.10 11.04
N PHE A 44 7.26 -1.24 10.48
CA PHE A 44 8.64 -1.61 10.30
C PHE A 44 8.87 -2.04 8.86
N THR A 45 9.99 -1.63 8.31
CA THR A 45 10.43 -2.02 6.99
C THR A 45 11.79 -2.69 7.14
N PRO A 46 12.35 -3.23 6.05
CA PRO A 46 13.72 -3.78 6.13
C PRO A 46 14.74 -2.75 6.62
N ASP A 47 14.43 -1.46 6.44
CA ASP A 47 15.34 -0.40 6.90
C ASP A 47 15.18 -0.07 8.38
N GLY A 48 14.15 -0.61 9.03
CA GLY A 48 13.96 -0.38 10.43
C GLY A 48 12.58 0.20 10.72
N ARG A 49 12.47 0.80 11.90
CA ARG A 49 11.21 1.34 12.36
C ARG A 49 10.86 2.63 11.61
N VAL A 50 9.60 2.73 11.22
CA VAL A 50 9.08 3.93 10.58
C VAL A 50 8.64 4.88 11.68
N THR A 51 9.40 5.96 11.88
CA THR A 51 9.10 6.91 12.93
C THR A 51 8.14 8.00 12.47
N ASP A 52 7.97 8.14 11.15
CA ASP A 52 7.10 9.16 10.58
C ASP A 52 6.39 8.53 9.39
N ASP A 53 5.05 8.55 9.40
CA ASP A 53 4.31 7.91 8.32
C ASP A 53 4.18 8.79 7.07
N LEU A 54 4.72 9.99 7.09
CA LEU A 54 4.63 10.86 5.94
C LEU A 54 5.27 10.25 4.69
N PRO A 55 6.45 9.63 4.78
CA PRO A 55 7.01 8.97 3.60
C PRO A 55 6.11 7.86 3.07
N LEU A 56 5.48 7.09 3.95
CA LEU A 56 4.55 6.05 3.52
C LEU A 56 3.36 6.65 2.81
N ARG A 57 2.80 7.72 3.37
CA ARG A 57 1.67 8.39 2.74
C ARG A 57 2.06 8.93 1.38
N GLY A 58 3.28 9.44 1.25
CA GLY A 58 3.77 9.94 -0.01
C GLY A 58 3.89 8.85 -1.06
N GLU A 59 4.37 7.68 -0.66
CA GLU A 59 4.47 6.56 -1.59
C GLU A 59 3.10 6.10 -2.04
N ILE A 60 2.14 6.04 -1.12
CA ILE A 60 0.79 5.67 -1.47
C ILE A 60 0.21 6.71 -2.44
N PHE A 61 0.45 7.97 -2.17
CA PHE A 61 -0.01 9.04 -3.05
C PHE A 61 0.54 8.87 -4.46
N GLU A 62 1.83 8.54 -4.57
CA GLU A 62 2.46 8.36 -5.87
C GLU A 62 1.78 7.23 -6.65
N GLU A 63 1.40 6.17 -5.95
CA GLU A 63 0.73 5.07 -6.61
C GLU A 63 -0.66 5.47 -7.08
N LEU A 64 -1.38 6.18 -6.22
CA LEU A 64 -2.79 6.48 -6.50
C LEU A 64 -2.95 7.57 -7.55
N LYS A 65 -2.03 8.51 -7.62
CA LYS A 65 -2.21 9.66 -8.50
C LYS A 65 -2.26 9.25 -9.97
N TYR A 66 -1.61 8.14 -10.31
CA TYR A 66 -1.62 7.67 -11.68
C TYR A 66 -2.93 6.99 -12.07
N CYS A 67 -3.79 6.76 -11.11
CA CYS A 67 -5.06 6.08 -11.37
C CYS A 67 -6.24 7.04 -11.33
N ALA A 68 -5.97 8.33 -11.26
CA ALA A 68 -7.02 9.36 -11.25
C ALA A 68 -8.07 9.08 -10.19
N VAL A 69 -7.62 8.68 -9.01
CA VAL A 69 -8.51 8.35 -7.92
C VAL A 69 -9.03 9.63 -7.27
N ASN A 70 -10.29 9.63 -6.92
CA ASN A 70 -10.89 10.76 -6.21
C ASN A 70 -10.62 10.65 -4.72
N ASN A 71 -10.57 11.80 -4.04
CA ASN A 71 -10.42 11.87 -2.59
C ASN A 71 -9.19 11.11 -2.11
N ILE A 72 -8.06 11.40 -2.74
CA ILE A 72 -6.83 10.70 -2.43
C ILE A 72 -6.47 10.79 -0.95
N PRO A 73 -6.56 11.97 -0.28
CA PRO A 73 -6.21 12.01 1.14
C PRO A 73 -7.04 11.05 1.98
N ARG A 74 -8.33 10.95 1.70
CA ARG A 74 -9.19 10.05 2.44
C ARG A 74 -8.82 8.59 2.15
N LYS A 75 -8.52 8.30 0.89
CA LYS A 75 -8.09 6.95 0.52
C LYS A 75 -6.80 6.58 1.23
N ILE A 76 -5.87 7.51 1.31
CA ILE A 76 -4.61 7.24 1.99
C ILE A 76 -4.86 6.93 3.46
N SER A 77 -5.72 7.70 4.12
CA SER A 77 -6.03 7.43 5.52
C SER A 77 -6.66 6.06 5.69
N ASN A 78 -7.61 5.71 4.82
CA ASN A 78 -8.23 4.40 4.88
C ASN A 78 -7.20 3.29 4.68
N ILE A 79 -6.32 3.48 3.71
CA ILE A 79 -5.31 2.48 3.40
C ILE A 79 -4.38 2.28 4.59
N ILE A 80 -3.97 3.36 5.23
CA ILE A 80 -3.09 3.27 6.40
C ILE A 80 -3.76 2.46 7.50
N GLU A 81 -5.05 2.70 7.74
CA GLU A 81 -5.76 1.95 8.77
C GLU A 81 -5.86 0.47 8.42
N ILE A 82 -6.12 0.16 7.16
CA ILE A 82 -6.17 -1.24 6.73
C ILE A 82 -4.78 -1.88 6.88
N MET A 83 -3.74 -1.14 6.55
CA MET A 83 -2.38 -1.65 6.67
C MET A 83 -2.06 -2.07 8.11
N LYS A 84 -2.52 -1.29 9.08
CA LYS A 84 -2.28 -1.64 10.48
C LYS A 84 -2.88 -2.99 10.83
N LEU A 85 -4.02 -3.30 10.26
CA LEU A 85 -4.67 -4.58 10.51
C LEU A 85 -4.05 -5.70 9.69
N ALA A 86 -3.78 -5.43 8.41
CA ALA A 86 -3.30 -6.46 7.50
C ALA A 86 -1.86 -6.85 7.79
N ALA A 87 -1.05 -5.89 8.23
CA ALA A 87 0.37 -6.12 8.47
C ALA A 87 0.68 -6.46 9.92
N HIS A 88 -0.34 -6.56 10.76
CA HIS A 88 -0.13 -6.77 12.19
C HIS A 88 0.54 -8.10 12.47
N VAL A 89 1.56 -8.07 13.29
CA VAL A 89 2.31 -9.26 13.69
C VAL A 89 2.28 -9.35 15.19
N GLU A 90 1.69 -10.43 15.70
CA GLU A 90 1.57 -10.61 17.15
C GLU A 90 2.83 -11.14 17.78
N ASP A 91 3.55 -11.95 17.02
CA ASP A 91 4.73 -12.62 17.54
C ASP A 91 5.99 -11.92 17.14
N PHE A 92 5.93 -10.61 17.00
CA PHE A 92 7.13 -9.86 16.68
C PHE A 92 8.16 -10.15 17.78
N PRO A 93 9.35 -10.63 17.41
CA PRO A 93 10.27 -11.14 18.42
C PRO A 93 10.63 -10.06 19.45
N PRO A 94 10.43 -10.36 20.71
CA PRO A 94 10.79 -9.40 21.75
C PRO A 94 12.30 -9.25 21.82
N GLY A 95 12.71 -8.08 22.24
CA GLY A 95 14.13 -7.82 22.36
C GLY A 95 14.80 -7.55 21.04
N GLN A 96 14.02 -7.52 20.00
CA GLN A 96 14.55 -7.26 18.68
C GLN A 96 14.50 -5.79 18.37
#